data_dad944755f969df0e389f8b6a0702c3d
#
_entry.id   dad944755f969df0e389f8b6a0702c3d
#
_cell.length_a   1.000
_cell.length_b   1.000
_cell.length_c   1.000
_cell.angle_alpha   90.00
_cell.angle_beta   90.00
_cell.angle_gamma   90.00
#
_symmetry.space_group_name_H-M   'P 1'
#
loop_
_entity.id
_entity.type
_entity.pdbx_description
1 polymer ?
#
loop_
_entity_poly.entity_id
_entity_poly.type
_entity_poly.pdbx_seq_one_letter_code
_entity_poly.pdbx_strand_id
1 'polypeptide(L)'
;WFIIKMKKVVLIKYGELTTKKDNRNFFINSLKKNIFSKLSNFEFDIIDDYYRMFIIPKNDDIEDIVIKLQDIFGIHAISIAYSSEDTDVENIKNMSLDIMNGFSGKTFKVVTNRSNKAYPIKSMEMNNIIGGHILKNTPFKVDVHNPDVYLYIEIRRDAVYIYNK
;
A
#
# COMPACT_ATOMS: atom_id res chain seq x y z
N TRP A 1 -11.14 -1.08 -24.49
CA TRP A 1 -11.59 -0.44 -23.26
C TRP A 1 -11.23 -1.29 -22.05
N PHE A 2 -10.61 -0.68 -21.09
CA PHE A 2 -10.09 -1.37 -19.90
C PHE A 2 -10.72 -0.80 -18.62
N ILE A 3 -11.20 -1.68 -17.76
CA ILE A 3 -11.74 -1.30 -16.45
C ILE A 3 -10.66 -1.55 -15.40
N ILE A 4 -10.27 -0.49 -14.70
CA ILE A 4 -9.31 -0.59 -13.60
C ILE A 4 -10.04 -1.15 -12.37
N LYS A 5 -9.53 -2.26 -11.84
CA LYS A 5 -10.08 -2.91 -10.66
C LYS A 5 -9.23 -2.53 -9.46
N MET A 6 -9.72 -1.63 -8.62
CA MET A 6 -9.01 -1.28 -7.38
C MET A 6 -9.97 -0.70 -6.35
N LYS A 7 -9.57 -0.79 -5.10
CA LYS A 7 -10.27 -0.18 -3.96
C LYS A 7 -9.27 0.49 -3.04
N LYS A 8 -9.74 1.46 -2.25
CA LYS A 8 -8.92 2.12 -1.25
C LYS A 8 -8.85 1.28 0.02
N VAL A 9 -7.66 1.21 0.60
CA VAL A 9 -7.43 0.59 1.90
C VAL A 9 -6.59 1.53 2.75
N VAL A 10 -6.58 1.31 4.07
CA VAL A 10 -5.79 2.13 4.99
C VAL A 10 -4.45 1.46 5.22
N LEU A 11 -3.37 2.20 5.01
CA LEU A 11 -2.01 1.77 5.35
C LEU A 11 -1.60 2.41 6.67
N ILE A 12 -1.24 1.57 7.62
CA ILE A 12 -0.74 1.99 8.92
C ILE A 12 0.74 1.66 9.01
N LYS A 13 1.55 2.68 9.32
CA LYS A 13 2.96 2.51 9.65
C LYS A 13 3.13 2.57 11.15
N TYR A 14 3.87 1.60 11.68
CA TYR A 14 4.13 1.54 13.11
C TYR A 14 5.06 2.67 13.54
N GLY A 15 4.94 3.09 14.79
CA GLY A 15 5.93 3.93 15.42
C GLY A 15 7.24 3.20 15.57
N GLU A 16 8.26 3.93 16.01
CA GLU A 16 9.57 3.35 16.26
C GLU A 16 9.46 2.27 17.34
N LEU A 17 9.80 1.05 16.96
CA LEU A 17 9.65 -0.11 17.82
C LEU A 17 11.01 -0.59 18.32
N THR A 18 11.00 -1.10 19.53
CA THR A 18 12.17 -1.79 20.07
C THR A 18 12.49 -3.01 19.22
N THR A 19 13.76 -3.31 19.13
CA THR A 19 14.32 -4.25 18.15
C THR A 19 14.09 -5.72 18.47
N LYS A 20 13.59 -6.08 19.67
CA LYS A 20 13.38 -7.46 20.05
C LYS A 20 12.09 -8.00 19.44
N LYS A 21 12.20 -9.14 18.80
CA LYS A 21 11.10 -9.80 18.08
C LYS A 21 9.86 -10.03 18.95
N ASP A 22 10.04 -10.46 20.20
CA ASP A 22 8.93 -10.75 21.11
C ASP A 22 8.18 -9.48 21.51
N ASN A 23 8.89 -8.39 21.74
CA ASN A 23 8.30 -7.09 22.04
C ASN A 23 7.52 -6.56 20.86
N ARG A 24 7.98 -6.83 19.65
CA ARG A 24 7.30 -6.41 18.43
C ARG A 24 5.96 -7.13 18.25
N ASN A 25 5.93 -8.44 18.43
CA ASN A 25 4.70 -9.22 18.35
C ASN A 25 3.68 -8.76 19.41
N PHE A 26 4.14 -8.54 20.63
CA PHE A 26 3.31 -8.02 21.70
C PHE A 26 2.73 -6.65 21.32
N PHE A 27 3.57 -5.77 20.77
CA PHE A 27 3.14 -4.43 20.34
C PHE A 27 2.10 -4.52 19.24
N ILE A 28 2.34 -5.32 18.21
CA ILE A 28 1.41 -5.47 17.08
C ILE A 28 0.07 -6.04 17.56
N ASN A 29 0.08 -7.04 18.42
CA ASN A 29 -1.14 -7.62 18.97
C ASN A 29 -1.91 -6.62 19.84
N SER A 30 -1.20 -5.83 20.63
CA SER A 30 -1.82 -4.76 21.43
C SER A 30 -2.43 -3.69 20.54
N LEU A 31 -1.73 -3.30 19.47
CA LEU A 31 -2.22 -2.33 18.51
C LEU A 31 -3.49 -2.85 17.81
N LYS A 32 -3.50 -4.10 17.37
CA LYS A 32 -4.69 -4.73 16.78
C LYS A 32 -5.87 -4.69 17.73
N LYS A 33 -5.64 -5.00 19.00
CA LYS A 33 -6.68 -4.99 20.02
C LYS A 33 -7.29 -3.61 20.17
N ASN A 34 -6.45 -2.58 20.18
CA ASN A 34 -6.91 -1.18 20.25
C ASN A 34 -7.68 -0.78 19.00
N ILE A 35 -7.23 -1.22 17.84
CA ILE A 35 -7.92 -0.98 16.57
C ILE A 35 -9.30 -1.65 16.57
N PHE A 36 -9.40 -2.91 16.95
CA PHE A 36 -10.69 -3.60 17.02
C PHE A 36 -11.65 -2.93 17.98
N SER A 37 -11.14 -2.46 19.12
CA SER A 37 -11.96 -1.72 20.08
C SER A 37 -12.46 -0.40 19.50
N LYS A 38 -11.56 0.38 18.88
CA LYS A 38 -11.90 1.69 18.34
C LYS A 38 -12.81 1.60 17.13
N LEU A 39 -12.66 0.56 16.31
CA LEU A 39 -13.44 0.34 15.10
C LEU A 39 -14.57 -0.68 15.27
N SER A 40 -15.10 -0.83 16.48
CA SER A 40 -16.09 -1.83 16.79
C SER A 40 -17.37 -1.72 15.96
N ASN A 41 -17.70 -0.54 15.43
CA ASN A 41 -18.88 -0.30 14.61
C ASN A 41 -18.63 -0.47 13.10
N PHE A 42 -17.43 -0.89 12.73
CA PHE A 42 -17.04 -1.04 11.32
C PHE A 42 -16.73 -2.49 11.00
N GLU A 43 -16.97 -2.86 9.75
CA GLU A 43 -16.56 -4.16 9.22
C GLU A 43 -15.31 -3.98 8.38
N PHE A 44 -14.28 -4.76 8.68
CA PHE A 44 -13.00 -4.66 8.01
C PHE A 44 -12.16 -5.92 8.24
N ASP A 45 -11.18 -6.11 7.37
CA ASP A 45 -10.12 -7.11 7.56
C ASP A 45 -8.81 -6.40 7.86
N ILE A 46 -7.93 -7.07 8.60
CA ILE A 46 -6.57 -6.61 8.86
C ILE A 46 -5.59 -7.58 8.23
N ILE A 47 -4.63 -7.04 7.47
CA ILE A 47 -3.46 -7.77 7.01
C ILE A 47 -2.24 -7.05 7.59
N ASP A 48 -1.39 -7.76 8.30
CA ASP A 48 -0.21 -7.15 8.91
C ASP A 48 1.04 -7.93 8.59
N ASP A 49 2.15 -7.23 8.59
CA ASP A 49 3.46 -7.82 8.52
C ASP A 49 4.37 -7.14 9.54
N TYR A 50 5.68 -7.45 9.46
CA TYR A 50 6.66 -6.94 10.40
C TYR A 50 6.76 -5.41 10.41
N TYR A 51 6.43 -4.75 9.29
CA TYR A 51 6.69 -3.32 9.10
C TYR A 51 5.44 -2.46 9.06
N ARG A 52 4.31 -3.01 8.68
CA ARG A 52 3.10 -2.22 8.41
C ARG A 52 1.85 -3.07 8.52
N MET A 53 0.71 -2.38 8.50
CA MET A 53 -0.60 -3.00 8.59
C MET A 53 -1.53 -2.37 7.57
N PHE A 54 -2.35 -3.19 6.91
CA PHE A 54 -3.42 -2.71 6.04
C PHE A 54 -4.76 -3.00 6.69
N ILE A 55 -5.63 -1.99 6.71
CA ILE A 55 -7.03 -2.17 7.08
C ILE A 55 -7.85 -2.10 5.82
N ILE A 56 -8.61 -3.15 5.56
CA ILE A 56 -9.39 -3.32 4.34
C ILE A 56 -10.87 -3.18 4.71
N PRO A 57 -11.48 -1.99 4.48
CA PRO A 57 -12.89 -1.80 4.78
C PRO A 57 -13.76 -2.69 3.91
N LYS A 58 -14.84 -3.23 4.49
CA LYS A 58 -15.83 -4.03 3.74
C LYS A 58 -16.95 -3.16 3.19
N ASN A 59 -17.10 -1.96 3.71
CA ASN A 59 -18.10 -1.00 3.29
C ASN A 59 -17.40 0.30 2.84
N ASP A 60 -18.16 1.25 2.31
CA ASP A 60 -17.62 2.52 1.83
C ASP A 60 -17.53 3.55 2.98
N ASP A 61 -16.70 3.25 3.97
CA ASP A 61 -16.55 4.04 5.19
C ASP A 61 -15.09 4.32 5.56
N ILE A 62 -14.19 4.31 4.57
CA ILE A 62 -12.76 4.47 4.81
C ILE A 62 -12.40 5.79 5.49
N GLU A 63 -13.10 6.87 5.14
CA GLU A 63 -12.82 8.19 5.72
C GLU A 63 -13.13 8.21 7.22
N ASP A 64 -14.24 7.61 7.62
CA ASP A 64 -14.62 7.50 9.02
C ASP A 64 -13.64 6.61 9.80
N ILE A 65 -13.18 5.54 9.17
CA ILE A 65 -12.17 4.65 9.76
C ILE A 65 -10.88 5.42 10.00
N VAL A 66 -10.41 6.19 9.02
CA VAL A 66 -9.17 6.98 9.15
C VAL A 66 -9.29 7.97 10.30
N ILE A 67 -10.43 8.65 10.46
CA ILE A 67 -10.65 9.58 11.53
C ILE A 67 -10.55 8.88 12.90
N LYS A 68 -11.16 7.71 13.03
CA LYS A 68 -11.13 6.94 14.28
C LYS A 68 -9.72 6.45 14.63
N LEU A 69 -8.89 6.18 13.64
CA LEU A 69 -7.54 5.65 13.86
C LEU A 69 -6.54 6.69 14.35
N GLN A 70 -6.82 7.97 14.15
CA GLN A 70 -5.86 9.05 14.44
C GLN A 70 -5.47 9.17 15.90
N ASP A 71 -6.32 8.71 16.81
CA ASP A 71 -6.08 8.83 18.26
C ASP A 71 -5.45 7.57 18.87
N ILE A 72 -5.09 6.59 18.07
CA ILE A 72 -4.56 5.33 18.59
C ILE A 72 -3.05 5.43 18.79
N PHE A 73 -2.61 5.17 20.01
CA PHE A 73 -1.20 5.14 20.35
C PHE A 73 -0.47 4.00 19.60
N GLY A 74 0.72 4.30 19.12
CA GLY A 74 1.54 3.33 18.40
C GLY A 74 1.45 3.44 16.89
N ILE A 75 0.52 4.23 16.38
CA ILE A 75 0.43 4.52 14.95
C ILE A 75 1.31 5.73 14.65
N HIS A 76 2.33 5.55 13.82
CA HIS A 76 3.23 6.62 13.40
C HIS A 76 2.63 7.43 12.25
N ALA A 77 2.09 6.74 11.26
CA ALA A 77 1.51 7.39 10.09
C ALA A 77 0.35 6.56 9.53
N ILE A 78 -0.64 7.26 9.00
CA ILE A 78 -1.79 6.68 8.31
C ILE A 78 -1.79 7.26 6.91
N SER A 79 -1.92 6.40 5.91
CA SER A 79 -2.06 6.82 4.52
C SER A 79 -3.05 5.93 3.78
N ILE A 80 -3.44 6.37 2.60
CA ILE A 80 -4.32 5.58 1.73
C ILE A 80 -3.46 4.77 0.77
N ALA A 81 -3.76 3.49 0.66
CA ALA A 81 -3.22 2.61 -0.36
C ALA A 81 -4.35 2.14 -1.27
N TYR A 82 -3.97 1.61 -2.43
CA TYR A 82 -4.92 1.06 -3.39
C TYR A 82 -4.66 -0.41 -3.54
N SER A 83 -5.71 -1.22 -3.54
CA SER A 83 -5.61 -2.67 -3.58
C SER A 83 -6.49 -3.25 -4.67
N SER A 84 -6.08 -4.37 -5.23
CA SER A 84 -6.88 -5.15 -6.16
C SER A 84 -6.57 -6.63 -6.01
N GLU A 85 -7.60 -7.46 -6.13
CA GLU A 85 -7.43 -8.91 -6.22
C GLU A 85 -6.94 -9.33 -7.62
N ASP A 86 -7.09 -8.47 -8.62
CA ASP A 86 -6.59 -8.71 -9.97
C ASP A 86 -5.11 -8.34 -10.03
N THR A 87 -4.26 -9.36 -9.98
CA THR A 87 -2.81 -9.20 -10.00
C THR A 87 -2.20 -9.33 -11.40
N ASP A 88 -3.02 -9.31 -12.44
CA ASP A 88 -2.52 -9.28 -13.82
C ASP A 88 -1.72 -8.01 -14.06
N VAL A 89 -0.62 -8.14 -14.80
CA VAL A 89 0.27 -7.02 -15.10
C VAL A 89 -0.45 -5.86 -15.78
N GLU A 90 -1.41 -6.12 -16.65
CA GLU A 90 -2.16 -5.06 -17.32
C GLU A 90 -2.99 -4.25 -16.32
N ASN A 91 -3.59 -4.90 -15.32
CA ASN A 91 -4.30 -4.20 -14.27
C ASN A 91 -3.36 -3.37 -13.41
N ILE A 92 -2.20 -3.93 -13.04
CA ILE A 92 -1.20 -3.21 -12.24
C ILE A 92 -0.68 -1.99 -13.00
N LYS A 93 -0.42 -2.11 -14.31
CA LYS A 93 -0.01 -0.98 -15.14
C LYS A 93 -1.03 0.15 -15.10
N ASN A 94 -2.29 -0.18 -15.28
CA ASN A 94 -3.35 0.82 -15.34
C ASN A 94 -3.66 1.42 -13.97
N MET A 95 -3.64 0.62 -12.90
CA MET A 95 -3.72 1.13 -11.52
C MET A 95 -2.61 2.13 -11.24
N SER A 96 -1.38 1.75 -11.57
CA SER A 96 -0.20 2.57 -11.30
C SER A 96 -0.27 3.92 -12.04
N LEU A 97 -0.69 3.90 -13.29
CA LEU A 97 -0.86 5.11 -14.06
C LEU A 97 -1.94 6.03 -13.46
N ASP A 98 -3.08 5.46 -13.10
CA ASP A 98 -4.19 6.21 -12.50
C ASP A 98 -3.77 6.85 -11.18
N ILE A 99 -3.05 6.10 -10.34
CA ILE A 99 -2.54 6.57 -9.06
C ILE A 99 -1.52 7.69 -9.26
N MET A 100 -0.58 7.53 -10.20
CA MET A 100 0.44 8.53 -10.49
C MET A 100 -0.17 9.84 -11.00
N ASN A 101 -1.25 9.79 -11.76
CA ASN A 101 -1.93 10.98 -12.22
C ASN A 101 -2.53 11.82 -11.08
N GLY A 102 -2.72 11.23 -9.91
CA GLY A 102 -3.19 11.92 -8.71
C GLY A 102 -2.08 12.52 -7.86
N PHE A 103 -0.81 12.27 -8.19
CA PHE A 103 0.31 12.75 -7.40
C PHE A 103 0.93 14.00 -7.98
N SER A 104 1.48 14.86 -7.12
CA SER A 104 2.25 16.03 -7.50
C SER A 104 3.74 15.69 -7.47
N GLY A 105 4.50 16.22 -8.42
CA GLY A 105 5.92 16.00 -8.49
C GLY A 105 6.40 15.90 -9.93
N LYS A 106 7.72 15.82 -10.10
CA LYS A 106 8.37 15.74 -11.41
C LYS A 106 9.06 14.41 -11.64
N THR A 107 9.50 13.76 -10.57
CA THR A 107 10.29 12.53 -10.65
C THR A 107 9.67 11.42 -9.82
N PHE A 108 9.93 10.19 -10.23
CA PHE A 108 9.40 9.02 -9.54
C PHE A 108 10.36 7.86 -9.59
N LYS A 109 10.12 6.90 -8.71
CA LYS A 109 10.79 5.61 -8.71
C LYS A 109 9.77 4.53 -8.39
N VAL A 110 9.78 3.44 -9.13
CA VAL A 110 8.94 2.27 -8.85
C VAL A 110 9.74 1.26 -8.03
N VAL A 111 9.16 0.80 -6.93
CA VAL A 111 9.76 -0.21 -6.08
C VAL A 111 8.75 -1.34 -5.89
N THR A 112 9.03 -2.48 -6.49
CA THR A 112 8.17 -3.67 -6.39
C THR A 112 8.73 -4.64 -5.36
N ASN A 113 7.86 -5.10 -4.49
CA ASN A 113 8.17 -6.14 -3.51
C ASN A 113 7.16 -7.29 -3.69
N ARG A 114 7.67 -8.52 -3.78
CA ARG A 114 6.84 -9.71 -3.95
C ARG A 114 6.97 -10.61 -2.72
N SER A 115 5.91 -10.69 -1.93
CA SER A 115 5.81 -11.75 -0.93
C SER A 115 5.37 -13.07 -1.60
N ASN A 116 4.66 -12.98 -2.73
CA ASN A 116 4.30 -14.14 -3.54
C ASN A 116 5.43 -14.45 -4.53
N LYS A 117 6.31 -15.39 -4.16
CA LYS A 117 7.45 -15.77 -5.01
C LYS A 117 7.04 -16.57 -6.24
N ALA A 118 5.81 -17.06 -6.30
CA ALA A 118 5.27 -17.75 -7.47
C ALA A 118 4.78 -16.81 -8.57
N TYR A 119 4.69 -15.50 -8.29
CA TYR A 119 4.28 -14.53 -9.29
C TYR A 119 5.27 -14.55 -10.47
N PRO A 120 4.78 -14.62 -11.73
CA PRO A 120 5.66 -14.89 -12.87
C PRO A 120 6.64 -13.78 -13.22
N ILE A 121 6.34 -12.53 -12.83
CA ILE A 121 7.20 -11.38 -13.15
C ILE A 121 8.05 -11.03 -11.94
N LYS A 122 9.36 -10.96 -12.11
CA LYS A 122 10.28 -10.59 -11.03
C LYS A 122 10.20 -9.10 -10.73
N SER A 123 10.59 -8.72 -9.51
CA SER A 123 10.47 -7.34 -9.03
C SER A 123 11.15 -6.31 -9.93
N MET A 124 12.37 -6.59 -10.38
CA MET A 124 13.10 -5.67 -11.27
C MET A 124 12.42 -5.52 -12.62
N GLU A 125 11.92 -6.60 -13.18
CA GLU A 125 11.19 -6.57 -14.45
C GLU A 125 9.89 -5.77 -14.29
N MET A 126 9.16 -5.97 -13.18
CA MET A 126 7.96 -5.21 -12.90
C MET A 126 8.26 -3.72 -12.78
N ASN A 127 9.35 -3.34 -12.10
CA ASN A 127 9.77 -1.94 -12.01
C ASN A 127 9.95 -1.34 -13.41
N ASN A 128 10.56 -2.07 -14.33
CA ASN A 128 10.79 -1.61 -15.70
C ASN A 128 9.48 -1.51 -16.49
N ILE A 129 8.60 -2.47 -16.36
CA ILE A 129 7.30 -2.47 -17.04
C ILE A 129 6.45 -1.27 -16.58
N ILE A 130 6.31 -1.11 -15.28
CA ILE A 130 5.48 -0.06 -14.71
C ILE A 130 6.12 1.31 -14.95
N GLY A 131 7.42 1.42 -14.73
CA GLY A 131 8.16 2.65 -14.99
C GLY A 131 8.03 3.09 -16.45
N GLY A 132 8.20 2.17 -17.38
CA GLY A 132 8.03 2.46 -18.81
C GLY A 132 6.63 2.91 -19.18
N HIS A 133 5.62 2.30 -18.58
CA HIS A 133 4.23 2.69 -18.81
C HIS A 133 3.93 4.09 -18.30
N ILE A 134 4.43 4.44 -17.13
CA ILE A 134 4.28 5.79 -16.56
C ILE A 134 5.02 6.83 -17.41
N LEU A 135 6.26 6.52 -17.84
CA LEU A 135 7.05 7.41 -18.69
C LEU A 135 6.35 7.74 -20.02
N LYS A 136 5.69 6.75 -20.62
CA LYS A 136 4.98 6.95 -21.88
C LYS A 136 3.74 7.82 -21.75
N ASN A 137 3.11 7.84 -20.59
CA ASN A 137 1.76 8.37 -20.42
C ASN A 137 1.68 9.57 -19.49
N THR A 138 2.80 10.02 -18.95
CA THR A 138 2.85 11.17 -18.04
C THR A 138 4.09 12.01 -18.31
N PRO A 139 4.14 13.28 -17.80
CA PRO A 139 5.35 14.08 -17.83
C PRO A 139 6.41 13.68 -16.79
N PHE A 140 6.13 12.71 -15.94
CA PHE A 140 7.09 12.26 -14.92
C PHE A 140 8.37 11.73 -15.55
N LYS A 141 9.48 11.94 -14.85
CA LYS A 141 10.79 11.39 -15.19
C LYS A 141 11.27 10.47 -14.06
N VAL A 142 12.11 9.50 -14.38
CA VAL A 142 12.68 8.59 -13.40
C VAL A 142 13.86 9.24 -12.68
N ASP A 143 13.89 9.15 -11.36
CA ASP A 143 15.06 9.48 -10.54
C ASP A 143 15.21 8.39 -9.48
N VAL A 144 16.20 7.52 -9.63
CA VAL A 144 16.38 6.38 -8.73
C VAL A 144 17.04 6.76 -7.40
N HIS A 145 17.61 7.95 -7.29
CA HIS A 145 18.33 8.36 -6.09
C HIS A 145 17.53 9.27 -5.18
N ASN A 146 16.79 10.23 -5.75
CA ASN A 146 16.05 11.20 -4.95
C ASN A 146 14.74 11.61 -5.66
N PRO A 147 13.82 10.65 -5.87
CA PRO A 147 12.56 10.95 -6.54
C PRO A 147 11.62 11.74 -5.67
N ASP A 148 10.73 12.52 -6.29
CA ASP A 148 9.62 13.19 -5.62
C ASP A 148 8.59 12.18 -5.12
N VAL A 149 8.38 11.09 -5.88
CA VAL A 149 7.38 10.07 -5.58
C VAL A 149 8.04 8.68 -5.59
N TYR A 150 7.86 7.93 -4.52
CA TYR A 150 8.15 6.51 -4.48
C TYR A 150 6.85 5.76 -4.70
N LEU A 151 6.71 5.08 -5.83
CA LEU A 151 5.56 4.23 -6.09
C LEU A 151 5.88 2.80 -5.65
N TYR A 152 5.34 2.40 -4.52
CA TYR A 152 5.51 1.05 -4.00
C TYR A 152 4.43 0.14 -4.52
N ILE A 153 4.85 -1.01 -5.04
CA ILE A 153 3.96 -2.07 -5.51
C ILE A 153 4.28 -3.32 -4.71
N GLU A 154 3.32 -3.76 -3.94
CA GLU A 154 3.47 -4.95 -3.11
C GLU A 154 2.56 -6.05 -3.64
N ILE A 155 3.14 -7.13 -4.15
CA ILE A 155 2.40 -8.25 -4.73
C ILE A 155 2.37 -9.39 -3.72
N ARG A 156 1.18 -9.61 -3.17
CA ARG A 156 0.91 -10.73 -2.26
C ARG A 156 0.22 -11.85 -3.03
N ARG A 157 -0.05 -12.95 -2.35
CA ARG A 157 -0.62 -14.13 -2.99
C ARG A 157 -1.99 -13.86 -3.61
N ASP A 158 -2.82 -13.08 -2.96
CA ASP A 158 -4.23 -12.86 -3.30
C ASP A 158 -4.57 -11.44 -3.72
N ALA A 159 -3.63 -10.51 -3.63
CA ALA A 159 -3.88 -9.11 -3.95
C ALA A 159 -2.59 -8.35 -4.22
N VAL A 160 -2.73 -7.24 -4.92
CA VAL A 160 -1.67 -6.24 -5.08
C VAL A 160 -2.06 -4.99 -4.30
N TYR A 161 -1.05 -4.33 -3.71
CA TYR A 161 -1.20 -3.07 -2.98
C TYR A 161 -0.25 -2.06 -3.57
N ILE A 162 -0.77 -0.87 -3.89
CA ILE A 162 0.03 0.21 -4.47
C ILE A 162 -0.14 1.46 -3.63
N TYR A 163 0.97 2.08 -3.26
CA TYR A 163 0.96 3.27 -2.40
C TYR A 163 2.20 4.11 -2.62
N ASN A 164 2.10 5.38 -2.22
CA ASN A 164 3.21 6.31 -2.18
C ASN A 164 3.76 6.37 -0.75
N LYS A 165 5.06 6.49 -0.66
CA LYS A 165 5.70 6.68 0.64
C LYS A 165 5.81 8.16 0.94
#